data_50df0474d34e044c2a2feb39168b8b7a
#
_entry.id   50df0474d34e044c2a2feb39168b8b7a
#
_cell.length_a   1.000
_cell.length_b   1.000
_cell.length_c   1.000
_cell.angle_alpha   90.00
_cell.angle_beta   90.00
_cell.angle_gamma   90.00
#
_symmetry.space_group_name_H-M   'P 1'
#
loop_
_entity.id
_entity.type
_entity.pdbx_description
1 polymer ?
#
loop_
_entity_poly.entity_id
_entity_poly.type
_entity_poly.pdbx_seq_one_letter_code
_entity_poly.pdbx_strand_id
1 'polypeptide(L)'
;MGREFVEIFDKWVESYDASVSGQDPEYRDVFEKYDEILSAVTNKSLGAVVEFGTGTGNLTAKLLEAGHSVIGIEPNDAMRQVTAKRFPDLVLIDGDLLDFETPQKVETFVSTYVFHHLKDSEKEKALSTYASILPVGGKIVFADTVFTSEEAKQAQISKERARGFNNVADDLEREYYTTIPVLTHAFEKAGFDVQFEQMNDFVWLMDATKK
;
A
#
# COMPACT_ATOMS: atom_id res chain seq x y z
N MET A 1 -2.76 -10.80 -10.40
CA MET A 1 -4.18 -10.40 -10.27
C MET A 1 -4.35 -9.46 -9.13
N GLY A 2 -4.71 -9.18 -8.21
CA GLY A 2 -4.93 -8.08 -7.25
C GLY A 2 -6.22 -7.30 -7.51
N ARG A 3 -6.97 -7.65 -8.57
CA ARG A 3 -8.24 -6.96 -8.93
C ARG A 3 -9.50 -7.61 -8.32
N GLU A 4 -9.38 -8.70 -7.59
CA GLU A 4 -10.53 -9.41 -7.00
C GLU A 4 -11.24 -8.61 -5.89
N PHE A 5 -10.57 -7.58 -5.34
CA PHE A 5 -11.14 -6.68 -4.32
C PHE A 5 -11.61 -5.34 -4.89
N VAL A 6 -11.40 -5.05 -6.18
CA VAL A 6 -11.68 -3.73 -6.79
C VAL A 6 -13.15 -3.30 -6.65
N GLU A 7 -14.10 -4.25 -6.80
CA GLU A 7 -15.54 -3.95 -6.69
C GLU A 7 -15.97 -3.50 -5.27
N ILE A 8 -15.20 -3.84 -4.24
CA ILE A 8 -15.49 -3.42 -2.87
C ILE A 8 -15.33 -1.90 -2.76
N PHE A 9 -14.36 -1.34 -3.46
CA PHE A 9 -14.05 0.09 -3.44
C PHE A 9 -15.11 0.97 -4.12
N ASP A 10 -15.94 0.44 -5.01
CA ASP A 10 -17.07 1.19 -5.60
C ASP A 10 -18.06 1.69 -4.52
N LYS A 11 -18.22 0.90 -3.46
CA LYS A 11 -19.09 1.26 -2.32
C LYS A 11 -18.36 2.11 -1.27
N TRP A 12 -17.05 2.05 -1.24
CA TRP A 12 -16.22 2.73 -0.24
C TRP A 12 -15.80 4.14 -0.69
N VAL A 13 -15.87 4.47 -1.98
CA VAL A 13 -15.43 5.78 -2.51
C VAL A 13 -16.00 6.95 -1.71
N GLU A 14 -17.29 6.92 -1.37
CA GLU A 14 -17.94 8.02 -0.65
C GLU A 14 -17.59 8.07 0.86
N SER A 15 -17.23 6.94 1.44
CA SER A 15 -16.94 6.81 2.89
C SER A 15 -15.47 6.62 3.21
N TYR A 16 -14.61 6.39 2.22
CA TYR A 16 -13.19 6.09 2.42
C TYR A 16 -12.48 7.16 3.26
N ASP A 17 -12.61 8.44 2.88
CA ASP A 17 -11.97 9.54 3.60
C ASP A 17 -12.51 9.70 5.04
N ALA A 18 -13.78 9.34 5.27
CA ALA A 18 -14.34 9.29 6.62
C ALA A 18 -13.73 8.14 7.44
N SER A 19 -13.54 6.96 6.84
CA SER A 19 -12.94 5.80 7.50
C SER A 19 -11.47 6.07 7.88
N VAL A 20 -10.66 6.58 6.95
CA VAL A 20 -9.25 6.89 7.23
C VAL A 20 -9.06 8.07 8.19
N SER A 21 -10.07 8.92 8.37
CA SER A 21 -10.10 9.97 9.38
C SER A 21 -10.57 9.49 10.77
N GLY A 22 -10.78 8.17 10.95
CA GLY A 22 -11.13 7.55 12.22
C GLY A 22 -12.61 7.66 12.61
N GLN A 23 -13.50 7.98 11.66
CA GLN A 23 -14.94 8.05 11.92
C GLN A 23 -15.58 6.66 12.03
N ASP A 24 -14.97 5.63 11.43
CA ASP A 24 -15.38 4.24 11.59
C ASP A 24 -14.70 3.65 12.84
N PRO A 25 -15.46 3.27 13.87
CA PRO A 25 -14.90 2.73 15.12
C PRO A 25 -14.13 1.42 14.91
N GLU A 26 -14.53 0.56 13.97
CA GLU A 26 -13.87 -0.72 13.70
C GLU A 26 -12.49 -0.52 13.06
N TYR A 27 -12.37 0.42 12.12
CA TYR A 27 -11.14 0.68 11.36
C TYR A 27 -10.24 1.76 12.00
N ARG A 28 -10.66 2.39 13.10
CA ARG A 28 -9.91 3.47 13.75
C ARG A 28 -8.47 3.08 14.07
N ASP A 29 -8.26 1.88 14.62
CA ASP A 29 -6.93 1.42 15.03
C ASP A 29 -6.08 1.04 13.80
N VAL A 30 -6.70 0.56 12.71
CA VAL A 30 -6.03 0.28 11.42
C VAL A 30 -5.48 1.57 10.82
N PHE A 31 -6.24 2.67 10.88
CA PHE A 31 -5.85 3.98 10.35
C PHE A 31 -5.26 4.93 11.41
N GLU A 32 -4.96 4.43 12.62
CA GLU A 32 -4.25 5.23 13.61
C GLU A 32 -2.95 5.78 13.03
N LYS A 33 -2.68 7.10 13.21
CA LYS A 33 -1.53 7.81 12.64
C LYS A 33 -1.48 7.81 11.10
N TYR A 34 -2.63 7.75 10.43
CA TYR A 34 -2.70 7.70 8.97
C TYR A 34 -1.87 8.79 8.30
N ASP A 35 -1.99 10.05 8.73
CA ASP A 35 -1.23 11.16 8.17
C ASP A 35 0.30 11.02 8.36
N GLU A 36 0.72 10.50 9.51
CA GLU A 36 2.13 10.21 9.82
C GLU A 36 2.66 9.07 8.93
N ILE A 37 1.84 8.04 8.68
CA ILE A 37 2.17 6.92 7.80
C ILE A 37 2.42 7.43 6.37
N LEU A 38 1.50 8.24 5.82
CA LEU A 38 1.67 8.83 4.49
C LEU A 38 2.90 9.71 4.42
N SER A 39 3.16 10.49 5.47
CA SER A 39 4.36 11.34 5.58
C SER A 39 5.65 10.50 5.63
N ALA A 40 5.64 9.38 6.34
CA ALA A 40 6.79 8.48 6.42
C ALA A 40 7.11 7.87 5.05
N VAL A 41 6.10 7.42 4.29
CA VAL A 41 6.26 6.93 2.92
C VAL A 41 6.85 8.03 2.03
N THR A 42 6.27 9.23 2.09
CA THR A 42 6.75 10.39 1.30
C THR A 42 8.21 10.74 1.61
N ASN A 43 8.58 10.82 2.89
CA ASN A 43 9.93 11.19 3.31
C ASN A 43 11.01 10.18 2.94
N LYS A 44 10.64 8.91 2.75
CA LYS A 44 11.56 7.84 2.31
C LYS A 44 11.65 7.71 0.79
N SER A 45 10.73 8.35 0.05
CA SER A 45 10.67 8.31 -1.41
C SER A 45 11.78 9.15 -2.05
N LEU A 46 12.20 8.77 -3.24
CA LEU A 46 13.23 9.44 -4.03
C LEU A 46 12.70 9.74 -5.44
N GLY A 47 12.98 10.94 -5.94
CA GLY A 47 12.88 11.30 -7.36
C GLY A 47 11.53 11.05 -8.02
N ALA A 48 11.53 10.27 -9.10
CA ALA A 48 10.34 9.91 -9.86
C ALA A 48 9.64 8.70 -9.23
N VAL A 49 8.39 8.90 -8.85
CA VAL A 49 7.59 7.97 -8.04
C VAL A 49 6.46 7.35 -8.87
N VAL A 50 6.27 6.06 -8.73
CA VAL A 50 5.03 5.37 -9.13
C VAL A 50 4.27 4.97 -7.88
N GLU A 51 3.03 5.43 -7.76
CA GLU A 51 2.12 5.13 -6.67
C GLU A 51 1.10 4.08 -7.11
N PHE A 52 1.05 2.95 -6.41
CA PHE A 52 0.03 1.92 -6.61
C PHE A 52 -1.13 2.12 -5.65
N GLY A 53 -2.34 2.12 -6.18
CA GLY A 53 -3.56 2.32 -5.42
C GLY A 53 -3.68 3.76 -4.94
N THR A 54 -3.81 4.71 -5.86
CA THR A 54 -3.94 6.14 -5.48
C THR A 54 -5.18 6.43 -4.64
N GLY A 55 -6.21 5.59 -4.74
CA GLY A 55 -7.46 5.74 -4.03
C GLY A 55 -8.08 7.12 -4.26
N THR A 56 -8.29 7.88 -3.19
CA THR A 56 -8.78 9.27 -3.24
C THR A 56 -7.66 10.31 -3.38
N GLY A 57 -6.38 9.87 -3.51
CA GLY A 57 -5.21 10.72 -3.75
C GLY A 57 -4.59 11.32 -2.49
N ASN A 58 -4.73 10.69 -1.33
CA ASN A 58 -4.18 11.24 -0.08
C ASN A 58 -2.66 11.14 -0.02
N LEU A 59 -2.06 10.00 -0.39
CA LEU A 59 -0.60 9.87 -0.52
C LEU A 59 -0.10 10.70 -1.70
N THR A 60 -0.81 10.68 -2.83
CA THR A 60 -0.51 11.51 -4.01
C THR A 60 -0.31 12.98 -3.64
N ALA A 61 -1.21 13.56 -2.79
CA ALA A 61 -1.10 14.93 -2.33
C ALA A 61 0.24 15.21 -1.65
N LYS A 62 0.64 14.36 -0.70
CA LYS A 62 1.90 14.52 0.04
C LYS A 62 3.13 14.37 -0.86
N LEU A 63 3.11 13.43 -1.79
CA LEU A 63 4.20 13.23 -2.75
C LEU A 63 4.37 14.46 -3.65
N LEU A 64 3.28 15.01 -4.18
CA LEU A 64 3.31 16.23 -5.01
C LEU A 64 3.74 17.45 -4.21
N GLU A 65 3.27 17.62 -2.97
CA GLU A 65 3.68 18.68 -2.05
C GLU A 65 5.19 18.61 -1.72
N ALA A 66 5.74 17.41 -1.62
CA ALA A 66 7.16 17.17 -1.43
C ALA A 66 8.00 17.39 -2.71
N GLY A 67 7.37 17.68 -3.85
CA GLY A 67 8.02 17.98 -5.12
C GLY A 67 8.41 16.76 -5.95
N HIS A 68 7.86 15.57 -5.63
CA HIS A 68 8.07 14.37 -6.44
C HIS A 68 7.32 14.45 -7.78
N SER A 69 7.90 13.86 -8.83
CA SER A 69 7.17 13.53 -10.05
C SER A 69 6.42 12.23 -9.85
N VAL A 70 5.08 12.26 -9.92
CA VAL A 70 4.22 11.12 -9.57
C VAL A 70 3.48 10.60 -10.79
N ILE A 71 3.45 9.28 -10.94
CA ILE A 71 2.51 8.54 -11.81
C ILE A 71 1.64 7.70 -10.88
N GLY A 72 0.33 7.85 -10.98
CA GLY A 72 -0.63 7.06 -10.22
C GLY A 72 -1.11 5.84 -11.02
N ILE A 73 -1.15 4.69 -10.37
CA ILE A 73 -1.72 3.45 -10.89
C ILE A 73 -2.93 3.09 -10.01
N GLU A 74 -4.13 3.05 -10.59
CA GLU A 74 -5.36 2.79 -9.85
C GLU A 74 -6.33 1.95 -10.70
N PRO A 75 -6.64 0.72 -10.29
CA PRO A 75 -7.52 -0.15 -11.07
C PRO A 75 -9.01 0.22 -10.93
N ASN A 76 -9.42 0.83 -9.80
CA ASN A 76 -10.81 1.20 -9.57
C ASN A 76 -11.16 2.52 -10.27
N ASP A 77 -12.13 2.49 -11.20
CA ASP A 77 -12.50 3.66 -12.00
C ASP A 77 -13.08 4.80 -11.16
N ALA A 78 -13.90 4.49 -10.16
CA ALA A 78 -14.51 5.50 -9.30
C ALA A 78 -13.46 6.24 -8.46
N MET A 79 -12.50 5.49 -7.86
CA MET A 79 -11.35 6.07 -7.14
C MET A 79 -10.48 6.90 -8.09
N ARG A 80 -10.17 6.37 -9.28
CA ARG A 80 -9.38 7.07 -10.29
C ARG A 80 -10.02 8.40 -10.71
N GLN A 81 -11.35 8.45 -10.84
CA GLN A 81 -12.08 9.69 -11.14
C GLN A 81 -12.00 10.73 -10.01
N VAL A 82 -12.03 10.29 -8.74
CA VAL A 82 -11.85 11.19 -7.58
C VAL A 82 -10.46 11.81 -7.61
N THR A 83 -9.41 11.00 -7.77
CA THR A 83 -8.04 11.47 -7.86
C THR A 83 -7.81 12.37 -9.07
N ALA A 84 -8.37 12.05 -10.25
CA ALA A 84 -8.26 12.88 -11.45
C ALA A 84 -8.92 14.27 -11.27
N LYS A 85 -10.04 14.36 -10.56
CA LYS A 85 -10.66 15.66 -10.23
C LYS A 85 -9.80 16.49 -9.29
N ARG A 86 -9.14 15.84 -8.35
CA ARG A 86 -8.29 16.46 -7.33
C ARG A 86 -6.95 16.93 -7.91
N PHE A 87 -6.40 16.17 -8.87
CA PHE A 87 -5.10 16.40 -9.51
C PHE A 87 -5.23 16.28 -11.05
N PRO A 88 -5.74 17.31 -11.74
CA PRO A 88 -6.03 17.22 -13.19
C PRO A 88 -4.79 17.00 -14.08
N ASP A 89 -3.61 17.39 -13.60
CA ASP A 89 -2.34 17.25 -14.32
C ASP A 89 -1.59 15.95 -13.99
N LEU A 90 -2.12 15.14 -13.07
CA LEU A 90 -1.51 13.86 -12.69
C LEU A 90 -1.68 12.84 -13.81
N VAL A 91 -0.61 12.15 -14.17
CA VAL A 91 -0.69 10.97 -15.04
C VAL A 91 -1.28 9.82 -14.22
N LEU A 92 -2.52 9.44 -14.54
CA LEU A 92 -3.23 8.32 -13.92
C LEU A 92 -3.44 7.22 -14.95
N ILE A 93 -3.09 5.99 -14.58
CA ILE A 93 -3.13 4.82 -15.44
C ILE A 93 -4.03 3.75 -14.80
N ASP A 94 -4.90 3.14 -15.62
CA ASP A 94 -5.61 1.92 -15.25
C ASP A 94 -4.61 0.77 -15.22
N GLY A 95 -4.31 0.27 -14.05
CA GLY A 95 -3.33 -0.79 -13.83
C GLY A 95 -3.41 -1.29 -12.39
N ASP A 96 -2.59 -2.27 -12.07
CA ASP A 96 -2.48 -2.83 -10.72
C ASP A 96 -1.02 -3.13 -10.36
N LEU A 97 -0.79 -3.70 -9.19
CA LEU A 97 0.54 -4.06 -8.68
C LEU A 97 1.33 -5.02 -9.59
N LEU A 98 0.66 -5.74 -10.50
CA LEU A 98 1.27 -6.77 -11.37
C LEU A 98 1.21 -6.42 -12.85
N ASP A 99 0.23 -5.60 -13.25
CA ASP A 99 -0.02 -5.20 -14.64
C ASP A 99 -0.11 -3.67 -14.71
N PHE A 100 0.98 -3.05 -15.12
CA PHE A 100 1.12 -1.61 -15.21
C PHE A 100 2.19 -1.20 -16.23
N GLU A 101 2.07 0.01 -16.73
CA GLU A 101 3.07 0.63 -17.60
C GLU A 101 3.69 1.85 -16.91
N THR A 102 4.97 2.07 -17.12
CA THR A 102 5.67 3.27 -16.68
C THR A 102 6.24 4.01 -17.87
N PRO A 103 5.72 5.19 -18.22
CA PRO A 103 6.19 5.95 -19.38
C PRO A 103 7.54 6.63 -19.18
N GLN A 104 8.10 6.60 -17.98
CA GLN A 104 9.34 7.26 -17.62
C GLN A 104 10.21 6.44 -16.67
N LYS A 105 11.44 6.89 -16.44
CA LYS A 105 12.33 6.32 -15.43
C LYS A 105 11.68 6.42 -14.06
N VAL A 106 11.70 5.32 -13.29
CA VAL A 106 11.17 5.22 -11.93
C VAL A 106 12.35 5.11 -10.95
N GLU A 107 12.27 5.83 -9.85
CA GLU A 107 13.26 5.78 -8.76
C GLU A 107 12.66 5.23 -7.48
N THR A 108 11.32 5.36 -7.30
CA THR A 108 10.61 4.78 -6.16
C THR A 108 9.26 4.23 -6.57
N PHE A 109 8.94 3.04 -6.10
CA PHE A 109 7.56 2.52 -6.04
C PHE A 109 7.00 2.74 -4.64
N VAL A 110 5.79 3.28 -4.53
CA VAL A 110 5.10 3.49 -3.26
C VAL A 110 3.72 2.87 -3.27
N SER A 111 3.24 2.49 -2.08
CA SER A 111 1.87 2.02 -1.88
C SER A 111 1.50 2.11 -0.41
N THR A 112 0.23 2.40 -0.11
CA THR A 112 -0.33 2.33 1.24
C THR A 112 -1.64 1.56 1.24
N TYR A 113 -1.75 0.53 2.09
CA TYR A 113 -2.94 -0.30 2.26
C TYR A 113 -3.42 -1.02 0.98
N VAL A 114 -2.49 -1.52 0.15
CA VAL A 114 -2.82 -2.19 -1.12
C VAL A 114 -2.05 -3.50 -1.32
N PHE A 115 -0.83 -3.63 -0.79
CA PHE A 115 0.04 -4.76 -1.09
C PHE A 115 -0.50 -6.09 -0.54
N HIS A 116 -1.33 -6.04 0.50
CA HIS A 116 -2.05 -7.20 1.05
C HIS A 116 -3.09 -7.82 0.08
N HIS A 117 -3.47 -7.13 -0.98
CA HIS A 117 -4.34 -7.72 -2.01
C HIS A 117 -3.64 -8.76 -2.89
N LEU A 118 -2.33 -8.88 -2.81
CA LEU A 118 -1.55 -9.91 -3.50
C LEU A 118 -1.30 -11.13 -2.61
N LYS A 119 -1.41 -12.33 -3.17
CA LYS A 119 -0.89 -13.55 -2.55
C LYS A 119 0.63 -13.49 -2.42
N ASP A 120 1.24 -14.25 -1.53
CA ASP A 120 2.69 -14.19 -1.30
C ASP A 120 3.48 -14.49 -2.58
N SER A 121 3.03 -15.46 -3.40
CA SER A 121 3.65 -15.73 -4.71
C SER A 121 3.50 -14.58 -5.71
N GLU A 122 2.44 -13.79 -5.61
CA GLU A 122 2.22 -12.60 -6.43
C GLU A 122 3.05 -11.42 -5.93
N LYS A 123 3.23 -11.28 -4.61
CA LYS A 123 4.16 -10.32 -4.00
C LYS A 123 5.60 -10.58 -4.49
N GLU A 124 6.06 -11.84 -4.49
CA GLU A 124 7.37 -12.20 -5.04
C GLU A 124 7.51 -11.81 -6.52
N LYS A 125 6.48 -12.08 -7.34
CA LYS A 125 6.46 -11.70 -8.75
C LYS A 125 6.51 -10.17 -8.93
N ALA A 126 5.72 -9.42 -8.16
CA ALA A 126 5.70 -7.96 -8.17
C ALA A 126 7.09 -7.39 -7.84
N LEU A 127 7.70 -7.84 -6.72
CA LEU A 127 9.02 -7.39 -6.30
C LEU A 127 10.11 -7.69 -7.34
N SER A 128 10.05 -8.86 -8.02
CA SER A 128 10.95 -9.20 -9.12
C SER A 128 10.78 -8.25 -10.31
N THR A 129 9.54 -7.89 -10.65
CA THR A 129 9.23 -6.92 -11.72
C THR A 129 9.77 -5.54 -11.34
N TYR A 130 9.53 -5.06 -10.12
CA TYR A 130 10.02 -3.77 -9.66
C TYR A 130 11.55 -3.71 -9.64
N ALA A 131 12.21 -4.81 -9.25
CA ALA A 131 13.65 -4.93 -9.32
C ALA A 131 14.20 -4.79 -10.74
N SER A 132 13.48 -5.26 -11.75
CA SER A 132 13.91 -5.11 -13.16
C SER A 132 13.82 -3.68 -13.69
N ILE A 133 12.95 -2.86 -13.09
CA ILE A 133 12.66 -1.47 -13.49
C ILE A 133 13.54 -0.47 -12.73
N LEU A 134 13.69 -0.64 -11.43
CA LEU A 134 14.43 0.28 -10.57
C LEU A 134 15.93 0.26 -10.86
N PRO A 135 16.62 1.41 -10.80
CA PRO A 135 18.08 1.43 -10.76
C PRO A 135 18.61 0.88 -9.42
N VAL A 136 19.91 0.57 -9.36
CA VAL A 136 20.60 0.34 -8.08
C VAL A 136 20.43 1.58 -7.21
N GLY A 137 20.11 1.39 -5.93
CA GLY A 137 19.74 2.45 -5.00
C GLY A 137 18.29 2.96 -5.13
N GLY A 138 17.54 2.50 -6.14
CA GLY A 138 16.11 2.76 -6.24
C GLY A 138 15.33 2.07 -5.13
N LYS A 139 14.13 2.56 -4.82
CA LYS A 139 13.41 2.18 -3.60
C LYS A 139 12.03 1.59 -3.84
N ILE A 140 11.62 0.76 -2.90
CA ILE A 140 10.23 0.40 -2.67
C ILE A 140 9.89 0.87 -1.26
N VAL A 141 8.88 1.75 -1.13
CA VAL A 141 8.44 2.27 0.16
C VAL A 141 6.95 2.01 0.29
N PHE A 142 6.62 0.93 0.96
CA PHE A 142 5.24 0.51 1.17
C PHE A 142 4.86 0.61 2.65
N ALA A 143 3.62 0.96 2.93
CA ALA A 143 3.05 0.86 4.27
C ALA A 143 1.78 0.03 4.22
N ASP A 144 1.75 -1.07 4.97
CA ASP A 144 0.64 -2.01 4.93
C ASP A 144 0.50 -2.77 6.26
N THR A 145 -0.65 -3.42 6.44
CA THR A 145 -0.85 -4.34 7.55
C THR A 145 0.01 -5.58 7.36
N VAL A 146 0.92 -5.79 8.29
CA VAL A 146 1.86 -6.92 8.31
C VAL A 146 2.00 -7.42 9.74
N PHE A 147 2.23 -8.71 9.90
CA PHE A 147 2.37 -9.34 11.22
C PHE A 147 3.79 -9.84 11.46
N THR A 148 4.20 -9.88 12.72
CA THR A 148 5.50 -10.43 13.10
C THR A 148 5.56 -11.95 12.93
N SER A 149 4.41 -12.64 13.04
CA SER A 149 4.26 -14.08 12.82
C SER A 149 2.79 -14.43 12.53
N GLU A 150 2.53 -15.67 12.13
CA GLU A 150 1.15 -16.17 11.94
C GLU A 150 0.38 -16.21 13.28
N GLU A 151 1.04 -16.53 14.38
CA GLU A 151 0.44 -16.48 15.72
C GLU A 151 0.00 -15.06 16.10
N ALA A 152 0.81 -14.05 15.74
CA ALA A 152 0.46 -12.65 15.97
C ALA A 152 -0.76 -12.23 15.13
N LYS A 153 -0.87 -12.69 13.87
CA LYS A 153 -2.05 -12.50 13.02
C LYS A 153 -3.30 -13.09 13.67
N GLN A 154 -3.24 -14.37 14.11
CA GLN A 154 -4.37 -15.03 14.74
C GLN A 154 -4.76 -14.39 16.08
N ALA A 155 -3.80 -13.89 16.85
CA ALA A 155 -4.06 -13.14 18.07
C ALA A 155 -4.79 -11.82 17.79
N GLN A 156 -4.39 -11.10 16.72
CA GLN A 156 -5.06 -9.86 16.32
C GLN A 156 -6.51 -10.12 15.88
N ILE A 157 -6.74 -11.14 15.03
CA ILE A 157 -8.10 -11.55 14.61
C ILE A 157 -8.97 -11.84 15.83
N SER A 158 -8.44 -12.63 16.78
CA SER A 158 -9.14 -12.97 18.01
C SER A 158 -9.45 -11.74 18.87
N LYS A 159 -8.53 -10.80 18.96
CA LYS A 159 -8.69 -9.52 19.66
C LYS A 159 -9.82 -8.69 19.05
N GLU A 160 -9.87 -8.56 17.71
CA GLU A 160 -10.92 -7.77 17.06
C GLU A 160 -12.30 -8.45 17.17
N ARG A 161 -12.38 -9.76 17.04
CA ARG A 161 -13.60 -10.54 17.31
C ARG A 161 -14.12 -10.31 18.74
N ALA A 162 -13.23 -10.34 19.74
CA ALA A 162 -13.60 -10.12 21.15
C ALA A 162 -14.12 -8.68 21.42
N ARG A 163 -13.68 -7.70 20.61
CA ARG A 163 -14.16 -6.30 20.64
C ARG A 163 -15.50 -6.12 19.90
N GLY A 164 -15.94 -7.12 19.14
CA GLY A 164 -17.11 -7.05 18.25
C GLY A 164 -16.81 -6.38 16.91
N PHE A 165 -15.54 -6.15 16.57
CA PHE A 165 -15.08 -5.55 15.31
C PHE A 165 -14.97 -6.63 14.23
N ASN A 166 -16.14 -7.08 13.77
CA ASN A 166 -16.25 -8.24 12.91
C ASN A 166 -15.80 -7.94 11.48
N ASN A 167 -15.99 -6.72 10.97
CA ASN A 167 -15.57 -6.37 9.62
C ASN A 167 -14.04 -6.41 9.50
N VAL A 168 -13.31 -5.81 10.45
CA VAL A 168 -11.84 -5.87 10.48
C VAL A 168 -11.35 -7.32 10.60
N ALA A 169 -11.97 -8.12 11.50
CA ALA A 169 -11.59 -9.52 11.66
C ALA A 169 -11.84 -10.34 10.40
N ASP A 170 -12.97 -10.11 9.70
CA ASP A 170 -13.29 -10.75 8.42
C ASP A 170 -12.30 -10.38 7.32
N ASP A 171 -11.89 -9.11 7.25
CA ASP A 171 -10.87 -8.64 6.29
C ASP A 171 -9.52 -9.30 6.56
N LEU A 172 -9.09 -9.37 7.83
CA LEU A 172 -7.83 -10.03 8.22
C LEU A 172 -7.80 -11.53 7.87
N GLU A 173 -8.97 -12.20 7.83
CA GLU A 173 -9.08 -13.59 7.42
C GLU A 173 -9.17 -13.77 5.90
N ARG A 174 -9.84 -12.83 5.20
CA ARG A 174 -10.16 -12.94 3.77
C ARG A 174 -9.03 -12.49 2.87
N GLU A 175 -8.33 -11.43 3.26
CA GLU A 175 -7.29 -10.81 2.44
C GLU A 175 -5.92 -11.43 2.71
N TYR A 176 -4.95 -11.19 1.82
CA TYR A 176 -3.68 -11.90 1.83
C TYR A 176 -2.62 -11.21 2.70
N TYR A 177 -3.00 -10.89 3.94
CA TYR A 177 -2.06 -10.38 4.93
C TYR A 177 -1.00 -11.43 5.26
N THR A 178 0.25 -11.00 5.33
CA THR A 178 1.41 -11.88 5.49
C THR A 178 2.30 -11.44 6.65
N THR A 179 3.45 -12.06 6.80
CA THR A 179 4.35 -11.81 7.92
C THR A 179 5.67 -11.17 7.50
N ILE A 180 6.33 -10.48 8.45
CA ILE A 180 7.66 -9.88 8.25
C ILE A 180 8.68 -10.90 7.72
N PRO A 181 8.81 -12.12 8.27
CA PRO A 181 9.75 -13.12 7.74
C PRO A 181 9.50 -13.48 6.27
N VAL A 182 8.23 -13.63 5.87
CA VAL A 182 7.86 -13.93 4.48
C VAL A 182 8.24 -12.77 3.55
N LEU A 183 7.91 -11.53 3.94
CA LEU A 183 8.27 -10.35 3.16
C LEU A 183 9.77 -10.12 3.09
N THR A 184 10.50 -10.28 4.21
CA THR A 184 11.96 -10.19 4.22
C THR A 184 12.57 -11.11 3.18
N HIS A 185 12.16 -12.39 3.18
CA HIS A 185 12.62 -13.36 2.21
C HIS A 185 12.29 -12.94 0.76
N ALA A 186 11.09 -12.46 0.50
CA ALA A 186 10.66 -12.03 -0.83
C ALA A 186 11.46 -10.82 -1.34
N PHE A 187 11.69 -9.81 -0.50
CA PHE A 187 12.52 -8.65 -0.82
C PHE A 187 13.97 -9.02 -1.08
N GLU A 188 14.58 -9.82 -0.19
CA GLU A 188 15.97 -10.27 -0.34
C GLU A 188 16.18 -11.10 -1.61
N LYS A 189 15.24 -12.02 -1.91
CA LYS A 189 15.23 -12.83 -3.14
C LYS A 189 15.16 -11.98 -4.40
N ALA A 190 14.43 -10.85 -4.36
CA ALA A 190 14.34 -9.90 -5.45
C ALA A 190 15.54 -8.92 -5.53
N GLY A 191 16.49 -9.00 -4.61
CA GLY A 191 17.72 -8.17 -4.61
C GLY A 191 17.60 -6.84 -3.87
N PHE A 192 16.67 -6.75 -2.92
CA PHE A 192 16.53 -5.58 -2.06
C PHE A 192 17.12 -5.84 -0.66
N ASP A 193 17.53 -4.75 -0.03
CA ASP A 193 17.73 -4.65 1.41
C ASP A 193 16.53 -3.94 2.02
N VAL A 194 15.82 -4.58 2.94
CA VAL A 194 14.55 -4.08 3.48
C VAL A 194 14.62 -3.85 4.98
N GLN A 195 14.06 -2.74 5.43
CA GLN A 195 13.86 -2.42 6.85
C GLN A 195 12.36 -2.29 7.12
N PHE A 196 11.93 -2.78 8.29
CA PHE A 196 10.55 -2.67 8.75
C PHE A 196 10.48 -1.76 9.97
N GLU A 197 9.56 -0.79 9.93
CA GLU A 197 9.28 0.12 11.03
C GLU A 197 7.79 0.03 11.39
N GLN A 198 7.48 -0.26 12.66
CA GLN A 198 6.10 -0.35 13.11
C GLN A 198 5.50 1.05 13.27
N MET A 199 4.41 1.33 12.57
CA MET A 199 3.73 2.62 12.58
C MET A 199 2.56 2.65 13.57
N ASN A 200 1.80 1.55 13.65
CA ASN A 200 0.73 1.34 14.63
C ASN A 200 0.57 -0.18 14.92
N ASP A 201 -0.51 -0.60 15.58
CA ASP A 201 -0.74 -2.02 15.92
C ASP A 201 -0.92 -2.92 14.67
N PHE A 202 -1.24 -2.36 13.50
CA PHE A 202 -1.48 -3.09 12.25
C PHE A 202 -0.40 -2.83 11.21
N VAL A 203 -0.02 -1.57 11.03
CA VAL A 203 0.75 -1.09 9.87
C VAL A 203 2.24 -1.06 10.13
N TRP A 204 2.98 -1.62 9.18
CA TRP A 204 4.42 -1.54 9.10
C TRP A 204 4.86 -0.80 7.83
N LEU A 205 5.80 0.11 7.98
CA LEU A 205 6.52 0.72 6.87
C LEU A 205 7.62 -0.24 6.41
N MET A 206 7.65 -0.53 5.13
CA MET A 206 8.65 -1.33 4.44
C MET A 206 9.52 -0.38 3.60
N ASP A 207 10.74 -0.11 4.05
CA ASP A 207 11.73 0.72 3.35
C ASP A 207 12.78 -0.18 2.72
N ALA A 208 12.63 -0.47 1.44
CA ALA A 208 13.51 -1.38 0.71
C ALA A 208 14.33 -0.63 -0.34
N THR A 209 15.64 -0.92 -0.38
CA THR A 209 16.60 -0.33 -1.33
C THR A 209 17.19 -1.42 -2.21
N LYS A 210 17.19 -1.22 -3.54
CA LYS A 210 17.80 -2.14 -4.49
C LYS A 210 19.31 -2.14 -4.37
N LYS A 211 19.89 -3.35 -4.24
CA LYS A 211 21.34 -3.61 -4.19
C LYS A 211 22.02 -3.42 -5.53
#